data_e60d0ec8dff5f6899c0e1c8710542318
#
_entry.id   e60d0ec8dff5f6899c0e1c8710542318
#
_cell.length_a   1.000
_cell.length_b   1.000
_cell.length_c   1.000
_cell.angle_alpha   90.00
_cell.angle_beta   90.00
_cell.angle_gamma   90.00
#
_symmetry.space_group_name_H-M   'P 1'
#
loop_
_entity.id
_entity.type
_entity.pdbx_description
1 polymer ?
#
loop_
_entity_poly.entity_id
_entity_poly.type
_entity_poly.pdbx_seq_one_letter_code
_entity_poly.pdbx_strand_id
1 'polypeptide(L)'
;MNSYERVMAALQHKEPDRVPVYPILCGVMRKRTGASYAQWSQDAQTCAEGFLRSVQDFDIDCVVTLIDLSIECDAWGQKLIFPENEAAHPDYSQCVVGDIEEYGKIKKVDFRTSQRMMMHIDVLKRLVKELKGKKPVVAFVFGPLGVLSMLRGQQNLYMDLYDDPDAVRAAVHEVNETLKEYVAAICDTGVDAVMFDTLFASGSIMSKAMWKETEGQAAKELAAVAHEKGVAVMVHNCGQRIYFDAQIEAMNPVAI
;
A
#
# COMPACT_ATOMS: atom_id res chain seq x y z
N MET A 1 11.53 -12.72 24.39
CA MET A 1 11.07 -11.47 23.74
C MET A 1 9.58 -11.62 23.38
N ASN A 2 8.78 -10.55 23.50
CA ASN A 2 7.48 -10.52 22.84
C ASN A 2 7.67 -10.23 21.34
N SER A 3 6.59 -10.33 20.53
CA SER A 3 6.70 -10.10 19.07
C SER A 3 7.19 -8.70 18.72
N TYR A 4 6.76 -7.66 19.46
CA TYR A 4 7.20 -6.29 19.24
C TYR A 4 8.72 -6.15 19.48
N GLU A 5 9.21 -6.62 20.61
CA GLU A 5 10.64 -6.60 20.96
C GLU A 5 11.49 -7.36 19.93
N ARG A 6 10.97 -8.48 19.45
CA ARG A 6 11.64 -9.34 18.45
C ARG A 6 11.79 -8.63 17.10
N VAL A 7 10.72 -8.02 16.60
CA VAL A 7 10.74 -7.25 15.35
C VAL A 7 11.68 -6.04 15.49
N MET A 8 11.59 -5.30 16.59
CA MET A 8 12.45 -4.14 16.83
C MET A 8 13.93 -4.52 16.96
N ALA A 9 14.25 -5.66 17.57
CA ALA A 9 15.62 -6.16 17.65
C ALA A 9 16.18 -6.45 16.24
N ALA A 10 15.38 -7.14 15.40
CA ALA A 10 15.78 -7.45 14.03
C ALA A 10 16.01 -6.18 13.18
N LEU A 11 15.10 -5.20 13.27
CA LEU A 11 15.23 -3.91 12.57
C LEU A 11 16.43 -3.08 13.03
N GLN A 12 16.90 -3.29 14.28
CA GLN A 12 18.09 -2.67 14.83
C GLN A 12 19.37 -3.48 14.58
N HIS A 13 19.32 -4.52 13.74
CA HIS A 13 20.42 -5.45 13.47
C HIS A 13 20.97 -6.15 14.74
N LYS A 14 20.09 -6.34 15.75
CA LYS A 14 20.38 -7.12 16.95
C LYS A 14 19.79 -8.52 16.79
N GLU A 15 20.45 -9.52 17.40
CA GLU A 15 19.98 -10.89 17.37
C GLU A 15 18.71 -11.06 18.23
N PRO A 16 17.55 -11.38 17.65
CA PRO A 16 16.34 -11.71 18.40
C PRO A 16 16.39 -13.16 18.89
N ASP A 17 15.46 -13.54 19.77
CA ASP A 17 15.31 -14.92 20.24
C ASP A 17 14.95 -15.92 19.13
N ARG A 18 14.32 -15.47 18.06
CA ARG A 18 14.08 -16.15 16.78
C ARG A 18 13.84 -15.13 15.66
N VAL A 19 13.93 -15.56 14.43
CA VAL A 19 13.58 -14.71 13.27
C VAL A 19 12.11 -14.29 13.36
N PRO A 20 11.77 -12.99 13.24
CA PRO A 20 10.40 -12.53 13.18
C PRO A 20 9.65 -13.11 11.97
N VAL A 21 8.40 -13.47 12.16
CA VAL A 21 7.51 -13.99 11.11
C VAL A 21 6.41 -12.98 10.84
N TYR A 22 6.40 -12.42 9.61
CA TYR A 22 5.36 -11.45 9.20
C TYR A 22 4.97 -11.65 7.72
N PRO A 23 4.26 -12.73 7.39
CA PRO A 23 3.83 -12.96 6.02
C PRO A 23 2.78 -11.93 5.59
N ILE A 24 2.83 -11.52 4.32
CA ILE A 24 1.76 -10.73 3.71
C ILE A 24 0.65 -11.71 3.31
N LEU A 25 -0.32 -11.91 4.19
CA LEU A 25 -1.34 -12.95 4.04
C LEU A 25 -2.55 -12.54 3.20
N CYS A 26 -2.72 -11.24 2.92
CA CYS A 26 -3.85 -10.72 2.14
C CYS A 26 -5.19 -11.33 2.58
N GLY A 27 -6.08 -11.55 1.62
CA GLY A 27 -7.41 -12.06 1.84
C GLY A 27 -7.52 -13.50 2.37
N VAL A 28 -6.40 -14.24 2.54
CA VAL A 28 -6.49 -15.56 3.20
C VAL A 28 -6.95 -15.44 4.65
N MET A 29 -6.70 -14.29 5.27
CA MET A 29 -7.12 -14.01 6.66
C MET A 29 -8.63 -14.03 6.86
N ARG A 30 -9.42 -13.72 5.82
CA ARG A 30 -10.89 -13.79 5.86
C ARG A 30 -11.44 -15.16 6.24
N LYS A 31 -10.70 -16.22 5.91
CA LYS A 31 -11.11 -17.59 6.22
C LYS A 31 -11.26 -17.84 7.73
N ARG A 32 -10.64 -17.00 8.55
CA ARG A 32 -10.77 -17.07 10.02
C ARG A 32 -12.10 -16.52 10.54
N THR A 33 -12.79 -15.69 9.73
CA THR A 33 -14.12 -15.15 10.03
C THR A 33 -15.25 -15.91 9.31
N GLY A 34 -14.93 -16.74 8.33
CA GLY A 34 -15.91 -17.37 7.44
C GLY A 34 -16.50 -16.45 6.39
N ALA A 35 -16.00 -15.20 6.28
CA ALA A 35 -16.50 -14.21 5.33
C ALA A 35 -16.07 -14.51 3.88
N SER A 36 -16.87 -14.08 2.91
CA SER A 36 -16.43 -13.97 1.52
C SER A 36 -15.35 -12.89 1.39
N TYR A 37 -14.61 -12.88 0.27
CA TYR A 37 -13.64 -11.82 0.04
C TYR A 37 -14.34 -10.46 -0.07
N ALA A 38 -15.48 -10.41 -0.77
CA ALA A 38 -16.29 -9.22 -0.90
C ALA A 38 -16.73 -8.63 0.46
N GLN A 39 -17.17 -9.46 1.39
CA GLN A 39 -17.53 -9.00 2.74
C GLN A 39 -16.31 -8.51 3.52
N TRP A 40 -15.24 -9.31 3.53
CA TRP A 40 -14.03 -9.02 4.29
C TRP A 40 -13.35 -7.72 3.80
N SER A 41 -13.33 -7.45 2.50
CA SER A 41 -12.68 -6.28 1.92
C SER A 41 -13.51 -4.99 1.98
N GLN A 42 -14.77 -5.06 2.42
CA GLN A 42 -15.66 -3.89 2.49
C GLN A 42 -16.16 -3.58 3.91
N ASP A 43 -15.96 -4.49 4.88
CA ASP A 43 -16.37 -4.29 6.27
C ASP A 43 -15.17 -4.25 7.21
N ALA A 44 -14.92 -3.10 7.83
CA ALA A 44 -13.76 -2.87 8.67
C ALA A 44 -13.70 -3.79 9.90
N GLN A 45 -14.85 -4.14 10.47
CA GLN A 45 -14.90 -5.02 11.64
C GLN A 45 -14.50 -6.44 11.25
N THR A 46 -15.12 -6.99 10.22
CA THR A 46 -14.82 -8.32 9.68
C THR A 46 -13.37 -8.41 9.20
N CYS A 47 -12.87 -7.36 8.56
CA CYS A 47 -11.48 -7.28 8.11
C CYS A 47 -10.50 -7.32 9.29
N ALA A 48 -10.67 -6.45 10.28
CA ALA A 48 -9.81 -6.41 11.46
C ALA A 48 -9.86 -7.71 12.27
N GLU A 49 -11.04 -8.31 12.41
CA GLU A 49 -11.21 -9.61 13.08
C GLU A 49 -10.43 -10.71 12.37
N GLY A 50 -10.45 -10.74 11.03
CA GLY A 50 -9.67 -11.69 10.23
C GLY A 50 -8.16 -11.57 10.50
N PHE A 51 -7.63 -10.35 10.54
CA PHE A 51 -6.24 -10.08 10.91
C PHE A 51 -5.94 -10.55 12.35
N LEU A 52 -6.73 -10.13 13.33
CA LEU A 52 -6.51 -10.45 14.75
C LEU A 52 -6.53 -11.96 15.01
N ARG A 53 -7.49 -12.69 14.47
CA ARG A 53 -7.57 -14.15 14.61
C ARG A 53 -6.37 -14.83 13.94
N SER A 54 -5.98 -14.39 12.75
CA SER A 54 -4.83 -14.97 12.04
C SER A 54 -3.52 -14.76 12.79
N VAL A 55 -3.34 -13.59 13.41
CA VAL A 55 -2.18 -13.29 14.25
C VAL A 55 -2.07 -14.22 15.45
N GLN A 56 -3.20 -14.56 16.07
CA GLN A 56 -3.24 -15.49 17.21
C GLN A 56 -2.98 -16.92 16.77
N ASP A 57 -3.66 -17.36 15.71
CA ASP A 57 -3.64 -18.76 15.27
C ASP A 57 -2.30 -19.20 14.67
N PHE A 58 -1.58 -18.26 14.05
CA PHE A 58 -0.32 -18.54 13.34
C PHE A 58 0.93 -17.97 14.04
N ASP A 59 0.79 -17.40 15.24
CA ASP A 59 1.89 -16.75 15.99
C ASP A 59 2.69 -15.76 15.13
N ILE A 60 1.98 -14.94 14.35
CA ILE A 60 2.58 -13.92 13.49
C ILE A 60 3.13 -12.79 14.36
N ASP A 61 4.35 -12.33 14.08
CA ASP A 61 5.02 -11.31 14.88
C ASP A 61 4.66 -9.87 14.49
N CYS A 62 4.23 -9.64 13.24
CA CYS A 62 3.89 -8.31 12.74
C CYS A 62 2.72 -8.40 11.76
N VAL A 63 1.80 -7.46 11.81
CA VAL A 63 0.63 -7.39 10.92
C VAL A 63 0.90 -6.40 9.79
N VAL A 64 0.77 -6.86 8.54
CA VAL A 64 0.79 -6.02 7.34
C VAL A 64 -0.62 -5.99 6.73
N THR A 65 -1.23 -4.80 6.61
CA THR A 65 -2.63 -4.66 6.21
C THR A 65 -2.84 -4.58 4.69
N LEU A 66 -2.26 -5.50 3.94
CA LEU A 66 -2.61 -5.64 2.53
C LEU A 66 -3.97 -6.33 2.39
N ILE A 67 -5.01 -5.56 2.14
CA ILE A 67 -6.39 -6.05 1.89
C ILE A 67 -6.50 -6.47 0.42
N ASP A 68 -6.31 -5.54 -0.47
CA ASP A 68 -6.13 -5.69 -1.92
C ASP A 68 -5.47 -4.42 -2.50
N LEU A 69 -5.14 -4.42 -3.78
CA LEU A 69 -4.44 -3.31 -4.43
C LEU A 69 -5.37 -2.24 -5.02
N SER A 70 -6.68 -2.31 -4.75
CA SER A 70 -7.66 -1.38 -5.34
C SER A 70 -8.28 -0.41 -4.32
N ILE A 71 -7.69 -0.29 -3.14
CA ILE A 71 -8.21 0.59 -2.09
C ILE A 71 -8.13 2.05 -2.53
N GLU A 72 -6.96 2.48 -2.98
CA GLU A 72 -6.67 3.88 -3.24
C GLU A 72 -7.39 4.40 -4.48
N CYS A 73 -7.50 3.59 -5.55
CA CYS A 73 -8.15 4.03 -6.79
C CYS A 73 -9.66 4.32 -6.65
N ASP A 74 -10.30 3.80 -5.59
CA ASP A 74 -11.68 4.12 -5.22
C ASP A 74 -11.90 5.64 -5.04
N ALA A 75 -10.88 6.38 -4.58
CA ALA A 75 -10.98 7.82 -4.36
C ALA A 75 -11.25 8.61 -5.65
N TRP A 76 -10.83 8.11 -6.81
CA TRP A 76 -11.10 8.70 -8.12
C TRP A 76 -12.36 8.15 -8.78
N GLY A 77 -13.14 7.34 -8.06
CA GLY A 77 -14.37 6.73 -8.57
C GLY A 77 -14.15 5.58 -9.53
N GLN A 78 -12.97 4.93 -9.48
CA GLN A 78 -12.72 3.72 -10.27
C GLN A 78 -13.72 2.64 -9.87
N LYS A 79 -14.49 2.17 -10.86
CA LYS A 79 -15.43 1.09 -10.63
C LYS A 79 -14.68 -0.19 -10.27
N LEU A 80 -15.10 -0.81 -9.17
CA LEU A 80 -14.49 -2.04 -8.65
C LEU A 80 -15.42 -3.23 -8.78
N ILE A 81 -14.85 -4.38 -9.00
CA ILE A 81 -15.50 -5.69 -8.94
C ILE A 81 -15.07 -6.35 -7.64
N PHE A 82 -16.05 -6.91 -6.91
CA PHE A 82 -15.85 -7.60 -5.64
C PHE A 82 -16.24 -9.07 -5.77
N PRO A 83 -15.35 -9.94 -6.27
CA PRO A 83 -15.64 -11.36 -6.37
C PRO A 83 -15.78 -12.00 -4.98
N GLU A 84 -16.50 -13.10 -4.89
CA GLU A 84 -16.70 -13.80 -3.62
C GLU A 84 -15.40 -14.39 -3.06
N ASN A 85 -14.56 -14.94 -3.92
CA ASN A 85 -13.38 -15.70 -3.51
C ASN A 85 -12.03 -15.16 -4.01
N GLU A 86 -12.03 -13.99 -4.67
CA GLU A 86 -10.84 -13.32 -5.19
C GLU A 86 -10.75 -11.89 -4.69
N ALA A 87 -9.56 -11.30 -4.76
CA ALA A 87 -9.32 -9.91 -4.38
C ALA A 87 -10.17 -8.95 -5.22
N ALA A 88 -10.63 -7.87 -4.59
CA ALA A 88 -11.26 -6.77 -5.32
C ALA A 88 -10.27 -6.21 -6.36
N HIS A 89 -10.78 -5.85 -7.52
CA HIS A 89 -9.99 -5.31 -8.62
C HIS A 89 -10.80 -4.30 -9.45
N PRO A 90 -10.14 -3.41 -10.21
CA PRO A 90 -10.82 -2.49 -11.11
C PRO A 90 -11.61 -3.23 -12.20
N ASP A 91 -12.76 -2.66 -12.57
CA ASP A 91 -13.44 -2.99 -13.81
C ASP A 91 -12.72 -2.28 -14.97
N TYR A 92 -11.77 -2.96 -15.56
CA TYR A 92 -10.96 -2.40 -16.66
C TYR A 92 -11.73 -2.12 -17.96
N SER A 93 -13.02 -2.50 -18.03
CA SER A 93 -13.90 -2.05 -19.11
C SER A 93 -14.40 -0.61 -18.92
N GLN A 94 -14.18 -0.03 -17.75
CA GLN A 94 -14.63 1.30 -17.34
C GLN A 94 -13.54 2.01 -16.52
N CYS A 95 -12.35 2.17 -17.11
CA CYS A 95 -11.26 2.90 -16.49
C CYS A 95 -11.58 4.39 -16.35
N VAL A 96 -11.14 5.01 -15.26
CA VAL A 96 -11.22 6.48 -15.06
C VAL A 96 -10.42 7.21 -16.14
N VAL A 97 -9.25 6.69 -16.49
CA VAL A 97 -8.44 7.14 -17.63
C VAL A 97 -8.66 6.16 -18.77
N GLY A 98 -9.59 6.46 -19.65
CA GLY A 98 -9.93 5.61 -20.80
C GLY A 98 -8.97 5.78 -21.97
N ASP A 99 -8.37 6.98 -22.12
CA ASP A 99 -7.43 7.30 -23.17
C ASP A 99 -6.26 8.15 -22.65
N ILE A 100 -5.15 8.23 -23.39
CA ILE A 100 -3.92 8.96 -23.01
C ILE A 100 -4.20 10.46 -22.80
N GLU A 101 -5.08 11.06 -23.60
CA GLU A 101 -5.48 12.46 -23.47
C GLU A 101 -6.27 12.76 -22.19
N GLU A 102 -6.72 11.72 -21.49
CA GLU A 102 -7.55 11.86 -20.30
C GLU A 102 -6.76 11.96 -18.98
N TYR A 103 -5.45 11.83 -18.99
CA TYR A 103 -4.63 12.01 -17.79
C TYR A 103 -4.85 13.36 -17.10
N GLY A 104 -5.19 14.40 -17.86
CA GLY A 104 -5.55 15.70 -17.32
C GLY A 104 -6.80 15.72 -16.42
N LYS A 105 -7.63 14.66 -16.43
CA LYS A 105 -8.78 14.47 -15.53
C LYS A 105 -8.35 14.05 -14.13
N ILE A 106 -7.17 13.43 -13.98
CA ILE A 106 -6.65 13.05 -12.67
C ILE A 106 -6.24 14.33 -11.94
N LYS A 107 -6.92 14.60 -10.85
CA LYS A 107 -6.68 15.71 -9.94
C LYS A 107 -6.62 15.19 -8.52
N LYS A 108 -5.94 15.94 -7.65
CA LYS A 108 -6.01 15.70 -6.21
C LYS A 108 -7.48 15.62 -5.77
N VAL A 109 -7.80 14.62 -4.98
CA VAL A 109 -9.13 14.42 -4.38
C VAL A 109 -9.02 14.34 -2.85
N ASP A 110 -10.11 14.58 -2.16
CA ASP A 110 -10.17 14.32 -0.73
C ASP A 110 -10.36 12.80 -0.50
N PHE A 111 -9.33 12.12 -0.03
CA PHE A 111 -9.37 10.68 0.25
C PHE A 111 -10.51 10.28 1.21
N ARG A 112 -11.00 11.22 2.04
CA ARG A 112 -12.09 10.98 2.99
C ARG A 112 -13.42 10.70 2.32
N THR A 113 -13.54 11.03 1.03
CA THR A 113 -14.73 10.69 0.22
C THR A 113 -14.72 9.22 -0.23
N SER A 114 -13.58 8.55 -0.22
CA SER A 114 -13.45 7.13 -0.53
C SER A 114 -13.87 6.27 0.65
N GLN A 115 -14.89 5.44 0.44
CA GLN A 115 -15.33 4.49 1.46
C GLN A 115 -14.25 3.47 1.80
N ARG A 116 -13.46 3.05 0.80
CA ARG A 116 -12.43 2.04 0.98
C ARG A 116 -11.20 2.56 1.72
N MET A 117 -10.72 3.76 1.41
CA MET A 117 -9.63 4.38 2.14
C MET A 117 -10.05 4.65 3.60
N MET A 118 -11.27 5.12 3.84
CA MET A 118 -11.80 5.31 5.21
C MET A 118 -11.99 3.99 5.95
N MET A 119 -12.42 2.94 5.25
CA MET A 119 -12.51 1.59 5.81
C MET A 119 -11.12 1.08 6.25
N HIS A 120 -10.08 1.27 5.43
CA HIS A 120 -8.71 0.89 5.81
C HIS A 120 -8.22 1.65 7.06
N ILE A 121 -8.51 2.96 7.15
CA ILE A 121 -8.21 3.74 8.37
C ILE A 121 -8.92 3.15 9.61
N ASP A 122 -10.18 2.71 9.49
CA ASP A 122 -10.89 2.07 10.61
C ASP A 122 -10.29 0.71 10.97
N VAL A 123 -9.90 -0.10 9.99
CA VAL A 123 -9.16 -1.36 10.22
C VAL A 123 -7.89 -1.09 11.03
N LEU A 124 -7.08 -0.10 10.62
CA LEU A 124 -5.84 0.24 11.30
C LEU A 124 -6.08 0.67 12.75
N LYS A 125 -7.07 1.54 13.00
CA LYS A 125 -7.45 1.95 14.37
C LYS A 125 -7.83 0.76 15.25
N ARG A 126 -8.58 -0.21 14.72
CA ARG A 126 -8.97 -1.43 15.45
C ARG A 126 -7.78 -2.30 15.76
N LEU A 127 -6.88 -2.51 14.80
CA LEU A 127 -5.66 -3.30 14.99
C LEU A 127 -4.71 -2.65 15.99
N VAL A 128 -4.46 -1.35 15.86
CA VAL A 128 -3.61 -0.60 16.79
C VAL A 128 -4.16 -0.68 18.21
N LYS A 129 -5.46 -0.51 18.40
CA LYS A 129 -6.09 -0.61 19.72
C LYS A 129 -5.79 -1.93 20.43
N GLU A 130 -5.77 -3.05 19.70
CA GLU A 130 -5.58 -4.39 20.27
C GLU A 130 -4.11 -4.82 20.36
N LEU A 131 -3.26 -4.34 19.44
CA LEU A 131 -1.91 -4.87 19.24
C LEU A 131 -0.78 -3.92 19.66
N LYS A 132 -1.06 -2.63 19.89
CA LYS A 132 -0.02 -1.62 20.24
C LYS A 132 0.88 -2.09 21.38
N GLY A 133 2.19 -2.07 21.14
CA GLY A 133 3.20 -2.52 22.11
C GLY A 133 3.33 -4.05 22.27
N LYS A 134 2.45 -4.83 21.64
CA LYS A 134 2.50 -6.30 21.64
C LYS A 134 3.03 -6.85 20.34
N LYS A 135 2.50 -6.36 19.22
CA LYS A 135 2.88 -6.73 17.86
C LYS A 135 2.83 -5.48 16.97
N PRO A 136 3.83 -5.21 16.13
CA PRO A 136 3.78 -4.08 15.21
C PRO A 136 2.61 -4.18 14.24
N VAL A 137 2.00 -3.02 13.96
CA VAL A 137 0.96 -2.86 12.93
C VAL A 137 1.54 -2.01 11.81
N VAL A 138 1.58 -2.56 10.60
CA VAL A 138 2.11 -1.94 9.39
C VAL A 138 0.98 -1.70 8.41
N ALA A 139 0.78 -0.44 8.04
CA ALA A 139 -0.16 -0.07 6.99
C ALA A 139 0.47 -0.33 5.61
N PHE A 140 -0.25 -1.00 4.73
CA PHE A 140 0.17 -1.17 3.34
C PHE A 140 -0.47 -0.09 2.47
N VAL A 141 0.34 0.59 1.64
CA VAL A 141 -0.10 1.66 0.73
C VAL A 141 0.49 1.42 -0.65
N PHE A 142 -0.36 1.42 -1.66
CA PHE A 142 0.11 1.30 -3.04
C PHE A 142 0.74 2.61 -3.50
N GLY A 143 1.89 2.55 -4.17
CA GLY A 143 2.59 3.71 -4.70
C GLY A 143 1.79 4.41 -5.82
N PRO A 144 2.12 5.68 -6.13
CA PRO A 144 1.32 6.49 -7.07
C PRO A 144 1.23 5.90 -8.48
N LEU A 145 2.31 5.30 -9.02
CA LEU A 145 2.23 4.57 -10.29
C LEU A 145 1.35 3.32 -10.18
N GLY A 146 1.39 2.65 -9.04
CA GLY A 146 0.51 1.53 -8.74
C GLY A 146 -0.96 1.95 -8.80
N VAL A 147 -1.31 3.02 -8.10
CA VAL A 147 -2.67 3.59 -8.13
C VAL A 147 -3.06 3.98 -9.56
N LEU A 148 -2.18 4.67 -10.29
CA LEU A 148 -2.45 5.08 -11.67
C LEU A 148 -2.65 3.88 -12.60
N SER A 149 -1.96 2.75 -12.35
CA SER A 149 -2.18 1.51 -13.10
C SER A 149 -3.57 0.92 -12.88
N MET A 150 -4.17 1.14 -11.72
CA MET A 150 -5.55 0.74 -11.43
C MET A 150 -6.58 1.66 -12.10
N LEU A 151 -6.23 2.92 -12.34
CA LEU A 151 -7.10 3.92 -13.00
C LEU A 151 -7.07 3.85 -14.53
N ARG A 152 -5.96 3.39 -15.13
CA ARG A 152 -5.71 3.35 -16.58
C ARG A 152 -5.73 1.94 -17.17
N GLY A 153 -5.45 0.95 -16.35
CA GLY A 153 -5.08 -0.39 -16.80
C GLY A 153 -3.58 -0.49 -17.08
N GLN A 154 -2.98 -1.53 -16.51
CA GLN A 154 -1.53 -1.71 -16.46
C GLN A 154 -0.86 -1.70 -17.85
N GLN A 155 -1.47 -2.40 -18.83
CA GLN A 155 -0.91 -2.48 -20.18
C GLN A 155 -0.88 -1.11 -20.88
N ASN A 156 -1.97 -0.33 -20.75
CA ASN A 156 -2.04 1.01 -21.33
C ASN A 156 -1.05 1.96 -20.65
N LEU A 157 -0.96 1.94 -19.33
CA LEU A 157 0.02 2.75 -18.60
C LEU A 157 1.45 2.49 -19.09
N TYR A 158 1.80 1.22 -19.38
CA TYR A 158 3.14 0.91 -19.91
C TYR A 158 3.41 1.54 -21.26
N MET A 159 2.42 1.60 -22.14
CA MET A 159 2.55 2.30 -23.43
C MET A 159 2.65 3.80 -23.23
N ASP A 160 1.76 4.36 -22.42
CA ASP A 160 1.66 5.79 -22.15
C ASP A 160 2.94 6.37 -21.51
N LEU A 161 3.69 5.58 -20.74
CA LEU A 161 5.01 5.95 -20.20
C LEU A 161 6.05 6.27 -21.28
N TYR A 162 5.87 5.74 -22.50
CA TYR A 162 6.71 6.03 -23.66
C TYR A 162 6.10 7.07 -24.59
N ASP A 163 4.77 7.05 -24.74
CA ASP A 163 4.06 7.89 -25.72
C ASP A 163 3.85 9.33 -25.18
N ASP A 164 3.50 9.48 -23.90
CA ASP A 164 3.38 10.79 -23.22
C ASP A 164 3.81 10.70 -21.74
N PRO A 165 5.11 10.60 -21.48
CA PRO A 165 5.63 10.52 -20.11
C PRO A 165 5.34 11.76 -19.27
N ASP A 166 5.12 12.94 -19.90
CA ASP A 166 4.79 14.18 -19.17
C ASP A 166 3.38 14.13 -18.61
N ALA A 167 2.40 13.65 -19.38
CA ALA A 167 1.04 13.47 -18.91
C ALA A 167 0.98 12.47 -17.76
N VAL A 168 1.72 11.35 -17.86
CA VAL A 168 1.82 10.36 -16.79
C VAL A 168 2.44 10.98 -15.53
N ARG A 169 3.55 11.71 -15.64
CA ARG A 169 4.19 12.38 -14.48
C ARG A 169 3.27 13.39 -13.81
N ALA A 170 2.52 14.17 -14.60
CA ALA A 170 1.54 15.11 -14.06
C ALA A 170 0.44 14.39 -13.26
N ALA A 171 -0.07 13.26 -13.77
CA ALA A 171 -1.07 12.46 -13.05
C ALA A 171 -0.49 11.80 -11.81
N VAL A 172 0.74 11.28 -11.84
CA VAL A 172 1.46 10.76 -10.67
C VAL A 172 1.56 11.81 -9.57
N HIS A 173 1.87 13.06 -9.92
CA HIS A 173 1.91 14.16 -8.96
C HIS A 173 0.55 14.39 -8.28
N GLU A 174 -0.53 14.45 -9.04
CA GLU A 174 -1.89 14.67 -8.49
C GLU A 174 -2.34 13.49 -7.59
N VAL A 175 -2.04 12.27 -7.98
CA VAL A 175 -2.27 11.08 -7.15
C VAL A 175 -1.48 11.19 -5.85
N ASN A 176 -0.20 11.58 -5.94
CA ASN A 176 0.68 11.71 -4.80
C ASN A 176 0.18 12.74 -3.78
N GLU A 177 -0.36 13.87 -4.24
CA GLU A 177 -0.94 14.89 -3.35
C GLU A 177 -2.11 14.33 -2.51
N THR A 178 -2.91 13.45 -3.07
CA THR A 178 -3.96 12.72 -2.33
C THR A 178 -3.35 11.72 -1.35
N LEU A 179 -2.37 10.92 -1.81
CA LEU A 179 -1.73 9.90 -0.99
C LEU A 179 -0.96 10.50 0.20
N LYS A 180 -0.37 11.68 0.08
CA LYS A 180 0.29 12.36 1.20
C LYS A 180 -0.68 12.63 2.37
N GLU A 181 -1.88 13.13 2.07
CA GLU A 181 -2.91 13.33 3.10
C GLU A 181 -3.39 12.00 3.70
N TYR A 182 -3.54 10.99 2.87
CA TYR A 182 -3.92 9.64 3.31
C TYR A 182 -2.86 9.01 4.22
N VAL A 183 -1.59 9.07 3.83
CA VAL A 183 -0.46 8.58 4.64
C VAL A 183 -0.38 9.32 5.97
N ALA A 184 -0.59 10.65 5.97
CA ALA A 184 -0.64 11.42 7.22
C ALA A 184 -1.76 10.91 8.15
N ALA A 185 -2.95 10.65 7.62
CA ALA A 185 -4.07 10.11 8.39
C ALA A 185 -3.81 8.66 8.87
N ILE A 186 -3.13 7.84 8.06
CA ILE A 186 -2.66 6.51 8.47
C ILE A 186 -1.72 6.62 9.67
N CYS A 187 -0.72 7.49 9.60
CA CYS A 187 0.22 7.70 10.71
C CYS A 187 -0.49 8.14 12.00
N ASP A 188 -1.52 8.99 11.88
CA ASP A 188 -2.32 9.46 13.02
C ASP A 188 -3.15 8.33 13.68
N THR A 189 -3.32 7.18 13.05
CA THR A 189 -3.93 5.99 13.70
C THR A 189 -3.02 5.37 14.76
N GLY A 190 -1.73 5.69 14.75
CA GLY A 190 -0.73 5.15 15.67
C GLY A 190 -0.08 3.84 15.20
N VAL A 191 -0.09 3.55 13.90
CA VAL A 191 0.65 2.42 13.29
C VAL A 191 2.15 2.54 13.57
N ASP A 192 2.86 1.42 13.54
CA ASP A 192 4.29 1.37 13.80
C ASP A 192 5.12 1.63 12.53
N ALA A 193 4.56 1.30 11.36
CA ALA A 193 5.18 1.58 10.07
C ALA A 193 4.14 1.76 8.95
N VAL A 194 4.57 2.42 7.86
CA VAL A 194 3.89 2.38 6.56
C VAL A 194 4.77 1.62 5.59
N MET A 195 4.21 0.61 4.94
CA MET A 195 4.86 -0.16 3.88
C MET A 195 4.34 0.32 2.52
N PHE A 196 5.20 0.95 1.74
CA PHE A 196 4.87 1.38 0.39
C PHE A 196 5.18 0.28 -0.63
N ASP A 197 4.20 -0.04 -1.48
CA ASP A 197 4.45 -0.91 -2.63
C ASP A 197 4.91 -0.06 -3.81
N THR A 198 6.18 -0.18 -4.14
CA THR A 198 6.84 0.49 -5.26
C THR A 198 7.21 -0.53 -6.34
N LEU A 199 6.25 -1.36 -6.75
CA LEU A 199 6.40 -2.44 -7.74
C LEU A 199 7.14 -1.98 -9.01
N PHE A 200 6.91 -0.75 -9.44
CA PHE A 200 7.50 -0.19 -10.65
C PHE A 200 9.02 0.05 -10.54
N ALA A 201 9.59 0.10 -9.32
CA ALA A 201 11.03 0.20 -9.10
C ALA A 201 11.77 -1.11 -9.38
N SER A 202 11.52 -1.73 -10.52
CA SER A 202 12.09 -3.03 -10.90
C SER A 202 12.39 -3.14 -12.38
N GLY A 203 13.47 -3.84 -12.71
CA GLY A 203 13.91 -4.07 -14.09
C GLY A 203 13.01 -5.02 -14.89
N SER A 204 11.98 -5.59 -14.28
CA SER A 204 10.93 -6.34 -14.98
C SER A 204 9.87 -5.42 -15.60
N ILE A 205 9.81 -4.15 -15.19
CA ILE A 205 8.77 -3.20 -15.64
C ILE A 205 9.37 -2.03 -16.40
N MET A 206 10.34 -1.32 -15.83
CA MET A 206 10.94 -0.13 -16.45
C MET A 206 12.41 0.01 -16.09
N SER A 207 13.11 0.95 -16.73
CA SER A 207 14.48 1.29 -16.36
C SER A 207 14.54 2.06 -15.04
N LYS A 208 15.69 1.97 -14.32
CA LYS A 208 15.92 2.74 -13.10
C LYS A 208 15.79 4.26 -13.32
N ALA A 209 16.28 4.75 -14.44
CA ALA A 209 16.18 6.17 -14.80
C ALA A 209 14.73 6.59 -14.96
N MET A 210 13.94 5.84 -15.71
CA MET A 210 12.51 6.10 -15.91
C MET A 210 11.75 6.09 -14.59
N TRP A 211 12.02 5.12 -13.69
CA TRP A 211 11.38 5.10 -12.37
C TRP A 211 11.73 6.34 -11.54
N LYS A 212 13.01 6.73 -11.49
CA LYS A 212 13.45 7.93 -10.77
C LYS A 212 12.76 9.21 -11.29
N GLU A 213 12.59 9.33 -12.60
CA GLU A 213 11.96 10.48 -13.26
C GLU A 213 10.43 10.50 -13.09
N THR A 214 9.79 9.33 -12.98
CA THR A 214 8.33 9.23 -12.95
C THR A 214 7.77 9.13 -11.52
N GLU A 215 8.30 8.22 -10.70
CA GLU A 215 7.77 7.94 -9.35
C GLU A 215 8.75 8.29 -8.22
N GLY A 216 10.05 8.34 -8.51
CA GLY A 216 11.07 8.45 -7.46
C GLY A 216 10.90 9.65 -6.54
N GLN A 217 10.55 10.83 -7.08
CA GLN A 217 10.29 12.03 -6.30
C GLN A 217 9.00 11.89 -5.46
N ALA A 218 7.95 11.33 -6.03
CA ALA A 218 6.69 11.08 -5.33
C ALA A 218 6.87 10.09 -4.17
N ALA A 219 7.62 9.01 -4.38
CA ALA A 219 7.97 8.05 -3.34
C ALA A 219 8.75 8.71 -2.19
N LYS A 220 9.70 9.60 -2.51
CA LYS A 220 10.44 10.39 -1.52
C LYS A 220 9.51 11.26 -0.66
N GLU A 221 8.56 11.93 -1.29
CA GLU A 221 7.60 12.80 -0.60
C GLU A 221 6.66 12.00 0.32
N LEU A 222 6.17 10.82 -0.11
CA LEU A 222 5.37 9.94 0.73
C LEU A 222 6.15 9.44 1.95
N ALA A 223 7.39 9.03 1.75
CA ALA A 223 8.26 8.61 2.86
C ALA A 223 8.52 9.76 3.84
N ALA A 224 8.71 10.98 3.33
CA ALA A 224 8.91 12.17 4.17
C ALA A 224 7.71 12.42 5.09
N VAL A 225 6.46 12.26 4.61
CA VAL A 225 5.25 12.39 5.45
C VAL A 225 5.28 11.42 6.64
N ALA A 226 5.64 10.16 6.41
CA ALA A 226 5.73 9.16 7.48
C ALA A 226 6.87 9.50 8.46
N HIS A 227 8.04 9.88 7.96
CA HIS A 227 9.19 10.25 8.78
C HIS A 227 8.92 11.49 9.66
N GLU A 228 8.26 12.52 9.10
CA GLU A 228 7.87 13.73 9.85
C GLU A 228 6.91 13.41 11.00
N LYS A 229 6.09 12.37 10.84
CA LYS A 229 5.20 11.87 11.89
C LYS A 229 5.88 10.86 12.84
N GLY A 230 7.16 10.57 12.66
CA GLY A 230 7.91 9.62 13.47
C GLY A 230 7.51 8.15 13.25
N VAL A 231 6.88 7.84 12.12
CA VAL A 231 6.46 6.49 11.74
C VAL A 231 7.51 5.87 10.81
N ALA A 232 7.85 4.61 11.03
CA ALA A 232 8.84 3.91 10.22
C ALA A 232 8.33 3.69 8.79
N VAL A 233 9.25 3.73 7.83
CA VAL A 233 8.99 3.42 6.42
C VAL A 233 9.51 2.04 6.10
N MET A 234 8.67 1.22 5.49
CA MET A 234 9.05 -0.06 4.87
C MET A 234 8.73 0.00 3.37
N VAL A 235 9.40 -0.83 2.59
CA VAL A 235 9.14 -0.94 1.15
C VAL A 235 8.81 -2.38 0.81
N HIS A 236 7.80 -2.58 -0.01
CA HIS A 236 7.51 -3.85 -0.68
C HIS A 236 7.77 -3.70 -2.18
N ASN A 237 8.40 -4.71 -2.76
CA ASN A 237 8.55 -4.83 -4.21
C ASN A 237 8.64 -6.32 -4.59
N CYS A 238 7.67 -6.82 -5.34
CA CYS A 238 7.64 -8.22 -5.80
C CYS A 238 8.16 -8.39 -7.24
N GLY A 239 8.80 -7.37 -7.83
CA GLY A 239 9.40 -7.42 -9.15
C GLY A 239 10.71 -8.20 -9.21
N GLN A 240 11.28 -8.30 -10.41
CA GLN A 240 12.61 -8.88 -10.62
C GLN A 240 13.64 -7.76 -10.88
N ARG A 241 14.88 -7.96 -10.47
CA ARG A 241 15.94 -6.97 -10.61
C ARG A 241 15.56 -5.64 -9.96
N ILE A 242 15.12 -5.71 -8.70
CA ILE A 242 14.67 -4.59 -7.90
C ILE A 242 15.79 -3.54 -7.75
N TYR A 243 15.43 -2.27 -7.83
CA TYR A 243 16.35 -1.14 -7.68
C TYR A 243 16.48 -0.73 -6.21
N PHE A 244 17.03 -1.61 -5.36
CA PHE A 244 17.18 -1.37 -3.92
C PHE A 244 17.87 -0.04 -3.60
N ASP A 245 18.96 0.26 -4.30
CA ASP A 245 19.72 1.50 -4.13
C ASP A 245 18.88 2.75 -4.36
N ALA A 246 18.06 2.74 -5.42
CA ALA A 246 17.20 3.88 -5.73
C ALA A 246 16.05 4.05 -4.71
N GLN A 247 15.49 2.94 -4.23
CA GLN A 247 14.45 2.96 -3.19
C GLN A 247 15.01 3.41 -1.84
N ILE A 248 16.20 2.96 -1.47
CA ILE A 248 16.89 3.41 -0.25
C ILE A 248 17.19 4.90 -0.33
N GLU A 249 17.74 5.38 -1.46
CA GLU A 249 18.03 6.81 -1.68
C GLU A 249 16.77 7.68 -1.57
N ALA A 250 15.64 7.22 -2.14
CA ALA A 250 14.41 7.99 -2.13
C ALA A 250 13.69 7.96 -0.79
N MET A 251 13.58 6.80 -0.14
CA MET A 251 12.62 6.58 0.93
C MET A 251 13.25 6.33 2.30
N ASN A 252 14.56 6.06 2.38
CA ASN A 252 15.29 5.73 3.61
C ASN A 252 14.51 4.73 4.51
N PRO A 253 14.11 3.55 3.98
CA PRO A 253 13.29 2.60 4.71
C PRO A 253 14.09 1.83 5.75
N VAL A 254 13.40 1.34 6.81
CA VAL A 254 14.00 0.45 7.82
C VAL A 254 14.05 -1.01 7.35
N ALA A 255 13.27 -1.37 6.33
CA ALA A 255 13.25 -2.70 5.70
C ALA A 255 12.73 -2.62 4.25
N ILE A 256 13.22 -3.52 3.39
CA ILE A 256 12.73 -3.75 2.02
C ILE A 256 12.46 -5.24 1.86
#